data_5738efff7b8892626893557f36f7a62a
#
_entry.id   5738efff7b8892626893557f36f7a62a
#
_cell.length_a   1.000
_cell.length_b   1.000
_cell.length_c   1.000
_cell.angle_alpha   90.00
_cell.angle_beta   90.00
_cell.angle_gamma   90.00
#
_symmetry.space_group_name_H-M   'P 1'
#
loop_
_entity.id
_entity.type
_entity.pdbx_description
1 polymer ?
#
loop_
_entity_poly.entity_id
_entity_poly.type
_entity_poly.pdbx_seq_one_letter_code
_entity_poly.pdbx_strand_id
1 'polypeptide(L)'
;MSAEGSMIVVDVSEGNIEDLCRLCVPREREDDTGFAKGMELKKAWVSGMLRRWGSVAKVAYLENTPAGLIQYVPVPDEKVVRILCIFVPHEEHWRKGIGKSLLTSLIEDMRSPKEWLGGEPPSALVTRPFPGEKPGQYPAKSFFRDMGFKQVEGDPGLLCYPLRRGFVYRPVERRGPEYVPQEDDKGKVVVIYGPSFCPWSYVFLERSVKEIKEAIPGVCVRWISSLEEPAEAEKRGIPEGIIVNARIIGTFLLNDREAFLKEVFIALGEN
;
A
#
# COMPACT_ATOMS: atom_id res chain seq x y z
N MET A 1 0.70 4.12 -40.08
CA MET A 1 -0.26 3.49 -39.17
C MET A 1 0.58 2.67 -38.21
N SER A 2 0.90 3.21 -37.03
CA SER A 2 1.58 2.48 -35.94
C SER A 2 0.59 1.44 -35.42
N ALA A 3 0.98 0.17 -35.45
CA ALA A 3 0.26 -0.89 -34.77
C ALA A 3 0.16 -0.49 -33.29
N GLU A 4 -1.01 -0.05 -32.83
CA GLU A 4 -1.29 0.08 -31.40
C GLU A 4 -1.17 -1.33 -30.83
N GLY A 5 -0.10 -1.59 -30.08
CA GLY A 5 0.13 -2.87 -29.42
C GLY A 5 -1.10 -3.21 -28.59
N SER A 6 -1.59 -4.45 -28.68
CA SER A 6 -2.77 -4.93 -27.94
C SER A 6 -2.54 -4.76 -26.45
N MET A 7 -3.37 -3.92 -25.81
CA MET A 7 -3.40 -3.76 -24.36
C MET A 7 -4.56 -4.56 -23.78
N ILE A 8 -4.27 -5.42 -22.79
CA ILE A 8 -5.28 -6.18 -22.05
C ILE A 8 -5.13 -5.90 -20.55
N VAL A 9 -6.25 -5.93 -19.83
CA VAL A 9 -6.28 -5.84 -18.36
C VAL A 9 -6.85 -7.15 -17.82
N VAL A 10 -6.10 -7.78 -16.92
CA VAL A 10 -6.40 -9.11 -16.39
C VAL A 10 -6.46 -9.04 -14.86
N ASP A 11 -7.42 -9.75 -14.28
CA ASP A 11 -7.49 -9.96 -12.83
C ASP A 11 -6.29 -10.74 -12.31
N VAL A 12 -5.82 -10.36 -11.12
CA VAL A 12 -4.76 -11.11 -10.46
C VAL A 12 -5.32 -12.42 -9.90
N SER A 13 -4.57 -13.47 -10.13
CA SER A 13 -4.78 -14.84 -9.66
C SER A 13 -3.45 -15.43 -9.22
N GLU A 14 -3.43 -16.64 -8.68
CA GLU A 14 -2.18 -17.33 -8.36
C GLU A 14 -1.25 -17.48 -9.59
N GLY A 15 -1.81 -17.51 -10.81
CA GLY A 15 -1.04 -17.69 -12.05
C GLY A 15 -0.26 -16.47 -12.52
N ASN A 16 -0.60 -15.24 -12.05
CA ASN A 16 0.06 -14.00 -12.48
C ASN A 16 0.45 -13.07 -11.30
N ILE A 17 0.44 -13.60 -10.08
CA ILE A 17 0.85 -12.85 -8.88
C ILE A 17 2.29 -12.35 -8.96
N GLU A 18 3.17 -13.10 -9.64
CA GLU A 18 4.56 -12.71 -9.87
C GLU A 18 4.67 -11.43 -10.69
N ASP A 19 3.88 -11.32 -11.77
CA ASP A 19 3.85 -10.14 -12.62
C ASP A 19 3.42 -8.90 -11.84
N LEU A 20 2.38 -9.04 -10.98
CA LEU A 20 1.96 -7.98 -10.08
C LEU A 20 3.08 -7.51 -9.15
N CYS A 21 3.83 -8.47 -8.58
CA CYS A 21 4.87 -8.16 -7.61
C CYS A 21 6.07 -7.47 -8.27
N ARG A 22 6.52 -7.96 -9.41
CA ARG A 22 7.67 -7.42 -10.15
C ARG A 22 7.47 -5.98 -10.61
N LEU A 23 6.26 -5.59 -10.97
CA LEU A 23 5.95 -4.20 -11.32
C LEU A 23 6.27 -3.18 -10.21
N CYS A 24 6.41 -3.61 -8.95
CA CYS A 24 6.73 -2.72 -7.84
C CYS A 24 8.22 -2.60 -7.54
N VAL A 25 9.05 -3.41 -8.19
CA VAL A 25 10.51 -3.42 -7.99
C VAL A 25 11.16 -2.59 -9.09
N PRO A 26 11.95 -1.55 -8.75
CA PRO A 26 12.75 -0.86 -9.75
C PRO A 26 13.76 -1.80 -10.40
N ARG A 27 13.95 -1.68 -11.73
CA ARG A 27 14.88 -2.54 -12.49
C ARG A 27 16.29 -2.55 -11.91
N GLU A 28 16.75 -1.39 -11.44
CA GLU A 28 18.06 -1.20 -10.82
C GLU A 28 18.18 -1.81 -9.41
N ARG A 29 17.10 -2.36 -8.87
CA ARG A 29 17.03 -2.92 -7.52
C ARG A 29 16.49 -4.35 -7.47
N GLU A 30 16.51 -5.08 -8.58
CA GLU A 30 16.05 -6.47 -8.65
C GLU A 30 16.84 -7.41 -7.74
N ASP A 31 18.13 -7.14 -7.53
CA ASP A 31 19.02 -7.92 -6.65
C ASP A 31 19.04 -7.43 -5.18
N ASP A 32 18.22 -6.46 -4.82
CA ASP A 32 18.17 -5.87 -3.48
C ASP A 32 17.44 -6.82 -2.51
N THR A 33 18.10 -7.21 -1.43
CA THR A 33 17.56 -8.14 -0.44
C THR A 33 16.32 -7.62 0.29
N GLY A 34 16.23 -6.31 0.51
CA GLY A 34 15.05 -5.66 1.10
C GLY A 34 13.84 -5.78 0.18
N PHE A 35 14.03 -5.59 -1.14
CA PHE A 35 12.96 -5.82 -2.11
C PHE A 35 12.59 -7.30 -2.23
N ALA A 36 13.55 -8.22 -2.16
CA ALA A 36 13.26 -9.66 -2.16
C ALA A 36 12.33 -10.03 -1.00
N LYS A 37 12.63 -9.56 0.23
CA LYS A 37 11.76 -9.74 1.39
C LYS A 37 10.42 -9.01 1.25
N GLY A 38 10.42 -7.77 0.78
CA GLY A 38 9.20 -7.01 0.52
C GLY A 38 8.28 -7.70 -0.50
N MET A 39 8.84 -8.33 -1.53
CA MET A 39 8.08 -9.12 -2.50
C MET A 39 7.47 -10.38 -1.90
N GLU A 40 8.21 -11.10 -1.04
CA GLU A 40 7.70 -12.24 -0.29
C GLU A 40 6.47 -11.85 0.53
N LEU A 41 6.57 -10.76 1.28
CA LEU A 41 5.49 -10.21 2.09
C LEU A 41 4.28 -9.77 1.24
N LYS A 42 4.53 -9.16 0.08
CA LYS A 42 3.48 -8.79 -0.87
C LYS A 42 2.78 -10.02 -1.43
N LYS A 43 3.51 -11.06 -1.83
CA LYS A 43 2.92 -12.33 -2.30
C LYS A 43 2.03 -12.95 -1.22
N ALA A 44 2.52 -13.00 0.03
CA ALA A 44 1.73 -13.50 1.16
C ALA A 44 0.44 -12.70 1.37
N TRP A 45 0.51 -11.35 1.26
CA TRP A 45 -0.66 -10.49 1.34
C TRP A 45 -1.66 -10.76 0.21
N VAL A 46 -1.20 -10.78 -1.05
CA VAL A 46 -2.07 -11.00 -2.22
C VAL A 46 -2.73 -12.37 -2.15
N SER A 47 -1.98 -13.45 -1.86
CA SER A 47 -2.53 -14.80 -1.72
C SER A 47 -3.57 -14.89 -0.57
N GLY A 48 -3.33 -14.19 0.54
CA GLY A 48 -4.31 -14.09 1.63
C GLY A 48 -5.59 -13.38 1.19
N MET A 49 -5.46 -12.29 0.44
CA MET A 49 -6.61 -11.54 -0.07
C MET A 49 -7.38 -12.31 -1.15
N LEU A 50 -6.68 -13.02 -2.06
CA LEU A 50 -7.31 -13.87 -3.07
C LEU A 50 -8.20 -14.95 -2.42
N ARG A 51 -7.72 -15.60 -1.37
CA ARG A 51 -8.50 -16.59 -0.62
C ARG A 51 -9.72 -16.00 0.07
N ARG A 52 -9.62 -14.76 0.55
CA ARG A 52 -10.67 -14.11 1.33
C ARG A 52 -11.72 -13.41 0.47
N TRP A 53 -11.30 -12.77 -0.61
CA TRP A 53 -12.14 -11.82 -1.36
C TRP A 53 -12.20 -12.08 -2.87
N GLY A 54 -11.44 -13.06 -3.38
CA GLY A 54 -11.16 -13.16 -4.81
C GLY A 54 -10.13 -12.13 -5.24
N SER A 55 -10.11 -11.76 -6.53
CA SER A 55 -9.12 -10.80 -7.02
C SER A 55 -9.24 -9.44 -6.35
N VAL A 56 -8.11 -8.92 -5.90
CA VAL A 56 -7.92 -7.61 -5.26
C VAL A 56 -6.91 -6.75 -6.02
N ALA A 57 -6.59 -7.15 -7.25
CA ALA A 57 -5.70 -6.40 -8.12
C ALA A 57 -5.95 -6.75 -9.58
N LYS A 58 -5.55 -5.84 -10.48
CA LYS A 58 -5.50 -6.09 -11.92
C LYS A 58 -4.13 -5.69 -12.46
N VAL A 59 -3.65 -6.41 -13.48
CA VAL A 59 -2.43 -6.10 -14.22
C VAL A 59 -2.81 -5.75 -15.66
N ALA A 60 -2.25 -4.67 -16.16
CA ALA A 60 -2.30 -4.32 -17.56
C ALA A 60 -1.07 -4.87 -18.27
N TYR A 61 -1.29 -5.54 -19.40
CA TYR A 61 -0.25 -6.07 -20.28
C TYR A 61 -0.23 -5.29 -21.58
N LEU A 62 0.95 -4.94 -22.04
CA LEU A 62 1.23 -4.46 -23.39
C LEU A 62 2.02 -5.56 -24.11
N GLU A 63 1.49 -6.07 -25.22
CA GLU A 63 2.17 -7.13 -26.00
C GLU A 63 2.66 -8.29 -25.11
N ASN A 64 1.80 -8.75 -24.19
CA ASN A 64 2.07 -9.79 -23.19
C ASN A 64 3.10 -9.44 -22.11
N THR A 65 3.58 -8.18 -22.03
CA THR A 65 4.49 -7.72 -20.99
C THR A 65 3.73 -6.93 -19.93
N PRO A 66 3.89 -7.24 -18.62
CA PRO A 66 3.28 -6.45 -17.54
C PRO A 66 3.73 -4.99 -17.61
N ALA A 67 2.80 -4.05 -17.64
CA ALA A 67 3.07 -2.64 -17.86
C ALA A 67 2.49 -1.70 -16.77
N GLY A 68 1.53 -2.18 -15.99
CA GLY A 68 0.93 -1.41 -14.91
C GLY A 68 0.01 -2.25 -14.05
N LEU A 69 -0.32 -1.75 -12.87
CA LEU A 69 -1.17 -2.44 -11.90
C LEU A 69 -2.15 -1.49 -11.22
N ILE A 70 -3.25 -2.05 -10.74
CA ILE A 70 -4.13 -1.43 -9.74
C ILE A 70 -4.40 -2.44 -8.63
N GLN A 71 -4.31 -2.01 -7.36
CA GLN A 71 -4.61 -2.81 -6.17
C GLN A 71 -5.70 -2.16 -5.36
N TYR A 72 -6.60 -2.97 -4.82
CA TYR A 72 -7.75 -2.51 -4.06
C TYR A 72 -8.17 -3.53 -3.00
N VAL A 73 -8.97 -3.11 -2.06
CA VAL A 73 -9.55 -3.99 -1.04
C VAL A 73 -11.03 -3.68 -0.84
N PRO A 74 -11.87 -4.71 -0.63
CA PRO A 74 -13.22 -4.53 -0.13
C PRO A 74 -13.24 -3.91 1.27
N VAL A 75 -14.20 -3.02 1.52
CA VAL A 75 -14.54 -2.51 2.85
C VAL A 75 -16.04 -2.75 3.06
N PRO A 76 -16.45 -4.01 3.40
CA PRO A 76 -17.85 -4.41 3.41
C PRO A 76 -18.73 -3.57 4.34
N ASP A 77 -18.24 -3.23 5.53
CA ASP A 77 -18.99 -2.44 6.51
C ASP A 77 -19.34 -1.04 6.00
N GLU A 78 -18.55 -0.50 5.08
CA GLU A 78 -18.78 0.80 4.43
C GLU A 78 -19.44 0.66 3.05
N LYS A 79 -19.62 -0.58 2.57
CA LYS A 79 -20.11 -0.93 1.23
C LYS A 79 -19.29 -0.27 0.10
N VAL A 80 -18.00 -0.13 0.28
CA VAL A 80 -17.09 0.48 -0.72
C VAL A 80 -15.89 -0.41 -1.03
N VAL A 81 -15.20 -0.07 -2.12
CA VAL A 81 -13.89 -0.62 -2.45
C VAL A 81 -12.85 0.48 -2.30
N ARG A 82 -11.78 0.21 -1.55
CA ARG A 82 -10.65 1.13 -1.38
C ARG A 82 -9.55 0.78 -2.36
N ILE A 83 -9.24 1.70 -3.26
CA ILE A 83 -8.05 1.61 -4.11
C ILE A 83 -6.84 1.96 -3.26
N LEU A 84 -5.89 1.04 -3.18
CA LEU A 84 -4.64 1.18 -2.42
C LEU A 84 -3.53 1.78 -3.26
N CYS A 85 -3.45 1.37 -4.53
CA CYS A 85 -2.39 1.78 -5.45
C CYS A 85 -2.87 1.65 -6.89
N ILE A 86 -2.47 2.60 -7.74
CA ILE A 86 -2.44 2.48 -9.18
C ILE A 86 -1.05 2.92 -9.63
N PHE A 87 -0.36 2.09 -10.42
CA PHE A 87 1.04 2.34 -10.72
C PHE A 87 1.43 1.85 -12.11
N VAL A 88 2.14 2.71 -12.84
CA VAL A 88 2.79 2.43 -14.13
C VAL A 88 4.27 2.74 -13.93
N PRO A 89 5.13 1.71 -13.68
CA PRO A 89 6.49 1.90 -13.18
C PRO A 89 7.44 2.54 -14.18
N HIS A 90 7.27 2.24 -15.46
CA HIS A 90 8.23 2.58 -16.50
C HIS A 90 7.80 3.81 -17.30
N GLU A 91 8.70 4.77 -17.46
CA GLU A 91 8.44 6.05 -18.13
C GLU A 91 8.04 5.87 -19.61
N GLU A 92 8.60 4.87 -20.28
CA GLU A 92 8.23 4.50 -21.65
C GLU A 92 6.78 4.07 -21.80
N HIS A 93 6.12 3.73 -20.69
CA HIS A 93 4.69 3.35 -20.65
C HIS A 93 3.77 4.50 -20.25
N TRP A 94 4.31 5.63 -19.83
CA TRP A 94 3.49 6.77 -19.41
C TRP A 94 2.72 7.38 -20.60
N ARG A 95 1.56 7.95 -20.29
CA ARG A 95 0.65 8.59 -21.27
C ARG A 95 0.11 7.67 -22.36
N LYS A 96 0.29 6.34 -22.23
CA LYS A 96 -0.28 5.34 -23.14
C LYS A 96 -1.67 4.83 -22.70
N GLY A 97 -2.33 5.50 -21.77
CA GLY A 97 -3.68 5.15 -21.32
C GLY A 97 -3.76 3.98 -20.32
N ILE A 98 -2.64 3.38 -19.90
CA ILE A 98 -2.61 2.19 -19.03
C ILE A 98 -3.36 2.43 -17.71
N GLY A 99 -3.07 3.53 -17.00
CA GLY A 99 -3.77 3.87 -15.77
C GLY A 99 -5.27 4.04 -15.98
N LYS A 100 -5.68 4.66 -17.08
CA LYS A 100 -7.09 4.82 -17.45
C LYS A 100 -7.75 3.47 -17.68
N SER A 101 -7.12 2.56 -18.42
CA SER A 101 -7.67 1.22 -18.70
C SER A 101 -7.80 0.38 -17.44
N LEU A 102 -6.80 0.41 -16.55
CA LEU A 102 -6.84 -0.26 -15.23
C LEU A 102 -8.02 0.23 -14.38
N LEU A 103 -8.16 1.55 -14.25
CA LEU A 103 -9.22 2.12 -13.43
C LEU A 103 -10.61 1.92 -14.06
N THR A 104 -10.73 2.05 -15.38
CA THR A 104 -11.99 1.77 -16.09
C THR A 104 -12.41 0.32 -15.91
N SER A 105 -11.48 -0.63 -16.09
CA SER A 105 -11.75 -2.06 -15.85
C SER A 105 -12.21 -2.33 -14.41
N LEU A 106 -11.61 -1.66 -13.41
CA LEU A 106 -12.06 -1.78 -12.02
C LEU A 106 -13.46 -1.20 -11.82
N ILE A 107 -13.75 -0.01 -12.38
CA ILE A 107 -15.06 0.63 -12.27
C ILE A 107 -16.16 -0.28 -12.89
N GLU A 108 -15.89 -0.87 -14.04
CA GLU A 108 -16.82 -1.76 -14.72
C GLU A 108 -17.07 -3.04 -13.91
N ASP A 109 -16.01 -3.67 -13.41
CA ASP A 109 -16.09 -4.85 -12.57
C ASP A 109 -16.89 -4.59 -11.27
N MET A 110 -16.70 -3.44 -10.63
CA MET A 110 -17.37 -3.08 -9.38
C MET A 110 -18.84 -2.63 -9.56
N ARG A 111 -19.34 -2.55 -10.77
CA ARG A 111 -20.79 -2.38 -11.04
C ARG A 111 -21.56 -3.70 -10.94
N SER A 112 -20.87 -4.82 -10.93
CA SER A 112 -21.47 -6.14 -10.80
C SER A 112 -21.62 -6.55 -9.34
N PRO A 113 -22.62 -7.39 -8.99
CA PRO A 113 -22.78 -7.96 -7.66
C PRO A 113 -21.52 -8.64 -7.15
N LYS A 114 -21.26 -8.53 -5.83
CA LYS A 114 -20.10 -9.13 -5.17
C LYS A 114 -20.54 -10.04 -4.02
N GLU A 115 -20.03 -11.26 -3.97
CA GLU A 115 -20.37 -12.25 -2.92
C GLU A 115 -20.06 -11.71 -1.51
N TRP A 116 -18.91 -11.04 -1.36
CA TRP A 116 -18.48 -10.44 -0.10
C TRP A 116 -19.37 -9.27 0.37
N LEU A 117 -20.31 -8.83 -0.47
CA LEU A 117 -21.33 -7.81 -0.14
C LEU A 117 -22.77 -8.39 -0.19
N GLY A 118 -22.90 -9.71 -0.03
CA GLY A 118 -24.20 -10.36 -0.03
C GLY A 118 -24.92 -10.34 -1.39
N GLY A 119 -24.17 -10.27 -2.50
CA GLY A 119 -24.73 -10.22 -3.85
C GLY A 119 -25.14 -8.83 -4.32
N GLU A 120 -24.76 -7.77 -3.61
CA GLU A 120 -24.96 -6.40 -4.04
C GLU A 120 -23.67 -5.82 -4.66
N PRO A 121 -23.76 -4.85 -5.59
CA PRO A 121 -22.58 -4.10 -6.03
C PRO A 121 -22.15 -3.10 -4.96
N PRO A 122 -20.83 -2.78 -4.85
CA PRO A 122 -20.35 -1.70 -3.99
C PRO A 122 -21.00 -0.36 -4.34
N SER A 123 -21.14 0.52 -3.34
CA SER A 123 -21.74 1.84 -3.52
C SER A 123 -20.77 2.86 -4.10
N ALA A 124 -19.45 2.69 -3.87
CA ALA A 124 -18.43 3.60 -4.38
C ALA A 124 -17.03 2.97 -4.40
N LEU A 125 -16.13 3.59 -5.15
CA LEU A 125 -14.68 3.44 -5.01
C LEU A 125 -14.12 4.62 -4.23
N VAL A 126 -13.18 4.37 -3.31
CA VAL A 126 -12.53 5.41 -2.53
C VAL A 126 -11.02 5.26 -2.59
N THR A 127 -10.28 6.36 -2.51
CA THR A 127 -8.81 6.32 -2.52
C THR A 127 -8.21 7.52 -1.80
N ARG A 128 -7.02 7.31 -1.20
CA ARG A 128 -6.10 8.37 -0.81
C ARG A 128 -4.93 8.32 -1.80
N PRO A 129 -4.91 9.17 -2.84
CA PRO A 129 -3.82 9.18 -3.79
C PRO A 129 -2.48 9.40 -3.10
N PHE A 130 -1.48 8.63 -3.50
CA PHE A 130 -0.13 8.82 -2.99
C PHE A 130 0.37 10.23 -3.36
N PRO A 131 0.91 11.00 -2.41
CA PRO A 131 1.31 12.38 -2.65
C PRO A 131 2.64 12.52 -3.40
N GLY A 132 3.46 11.47 -3.44
CA GLY A 132 4.76 11.48 -4.10
C GLY A 132 4.64 11.40 -5.62
N GLU A 133 5.48 12.19 -6.32
CA GLU A 133 5.54 12.25 -7.78
C GLU A 133 6.99 12.18 -8.23
N LYS A 134 7.23 11.44 -9.32
CA LYS A 134 8.48 11.53 -10.05
C LYS A 134 8.40 12.68 -11.07
N PRO A 135 9.51 13.34 -11.43
CA PRO A 135 9.51 14.30 -12.51
C PRO A 135 8.89 13.72 -13.79
N GLY A 136 7.93 14.43 -14.40
CA GLY A 136 7.21 14.00 -15.60
C GLY A 136 6.04 13.03 -15.36
N GLN A 137 5.86 12.50 -14.16
CA GLN A 137 4.71 11.68 -13.79
C GLN A 137 3.46 12.56 -13.63
N TYR A 138 2.32 12.06 -14.12
CA TYR A 138 1.05 12.75 -13.92
C TYR A 138 0.59 12.61 -12.47
N PRO A 139 0.23 13.73 -11.78
CA PRO A 139 -0.15 13.71 -10.39
C PRO A 139 -1.31 12.76 -10.09
N ALA A 140 -1.13 11.86 -9.14
CA ALA A 140 -2.13 10.85 -8.83
C ALA A 140 -3.49 11.46 -8.45
N LYS A 141 -3.50 12.56 -7.68
CA LYS A 141 -4.73 13.26 -7.29
C LYS A 141 -5.45 13.86 -8.51
N SER A 142 -4.71 14.43 -9.46
CA SER A 142 -5.25 14.98 -10.71
C SER A 142 -5.81 13.85 -11.58
N PHE A 143 -5.07 12.74 -11.71
CA PHE A 143 -5.52 11.57 -12.45
C PHE A 143 -6.89 11.06 -11.96
N PHE A 144 -7.06 10.86 -10.65
CA PHE A 144 -8.34 10.41 -10.11
C PHE A 144 -9.46 11.44 -10.32
N ARG A 145 -9.17 12.74 -10.20
CA ARG A 145 -10.16 13.80 -10.48
C ARG A 145 -10.61 13.79 -11.93
N ASP A 146 -9.70 13.64 -12.88
CA ASP A 146 -10.02 13.55 -14.31
C ASP A 146 -10.83 12.29 -14.64
N MET A 147 -10.66 11.24 -13.84
CA MET A 147 -11.47 10.02 -13.91
C MET A 147 -12.83 10.14 -13.17
N GLY A 148 -13.19 11.33 -12.69
CA GLY A 148 -14.49 11.60 -12.10
C GLY A 148 -14.59 11.41 -10.58
N PHE A 149 -13.49 11.16 -9.89
CA PHE A 149 -13.47 11.13 -8.43
C PHE A 149 -13.62 12.54 -7.86
N LYS A 150 -14.40 12.64 -6.80
CA LYS A 150 -14.65 13.90 -6.08
C LYS A 150 -14.06 13.82 -4.67
N GLN A 151 -13.62 14.96 -4.16
CA GLN A 151 -13.13 15.07 -2.79
C GLN A 151 -14.28 14.79 -1.80
N VAL A 152 -13.98 14.02 -0.77
CA VAL A 152 -14.91 13.75 0.34
C VAL A 152 -14.95 14.97 1.25
N GLU A 153 -16.15 15.35 1.67
CA GLU A 153 -16.34 16.46 2.60
C GLU A 153 -15.63 16.20 3.93
N GLY A 154 -14.93 17.20 4.44
CA GLY A 154 -14.15 17.10 5.68
C GLY A 154 -12.79 16.41 5.55
N ASP A 155 -12.46 15.82 4.39
CA ASP A 155 -11.20 15.10 4.19
C ASP A 155 -10.54 15.44 2.83
N PRO A 156 -9.60 16.41 2.81
CA PRO A 156 -8.97 16.87 1.56
C PRO A 156 -8.07 15.82 0.87
N GLY A 157 -7.66 14.79 1.60
CA GLY A 157 -6.84 13.69 1.10
C GLY A 157 -7.63 12.53 0.52
N LEU A 158 -8.94 12.46 0.77
CA LEU A 158 -9.78 11.33 0.39
C LEU A 158 -10.64 11.68 -0.82
N LEU A 159 -10.62 10.81 -1.83
CA LEU A 159 -11.42 10.92 -3.04
C LEU A 159 -12.41 9.76 -3.13
N CYS A 160 -13.60 10.03 -3.69
CA CYS A 160 -14.67 9.07 -3.88
C CYS A 160 -15.23 9.14 -5.30
N TYR A 161 -15.44 7.97 -5.91
CA TYR A 161 -16.19 7.79 -7.15
C TYR A 161 -17.48 7.00 -6.85
N PRO A 162 -18.67 7.62 -6.88
CA PRO A 162 -19.92 6.92 -6.60
C PRO A 162 -20.27 5.97 -7.75
N LEU A 163 -20.48 4.70 -7.44
CA LEU A 163 -21.00 3.70 -8.37
C LEU A 163 -22.52 3.71 -8.38
N ARG A 164 -23.13 4.06 -7.24
CA ARG A 164 -24.57 4.20 -7.07
C ARG A 164 -25.00 5.67 -7.18
N ARG A 165 -26.02 5.95 -7.98
CA ARG A 165 -26.54 7.32 -8.14
C ARG A 165 -26.99 7.91 -6.81
N GLY A 166 -26.53 9.11 -6.51
CA GLY A 166 -26.89 9.84 -5.29
C GLY A 166 -26.18 9.37 -4.03
N PHE A 167 -25.27 8.41 -4.12
CA PHE A 167 -24.48 7.97 -2.97
C PHE A 167 -23.49 9.06 -2.54
N VAL A 168 -23.51 9.39 -1.25
CA VAL A 168 -22.57 10.31 -0.60
C VAL A 168 -21.76 9.49 0.40
N TYR A 169 -20.47 9.39 0.16
CA TYR A 169 -19.58 8.66 1.04
C TYR A 169 -19.26 9.46 2.31
N ARG A 170 -19.46 8.83 3.44
CA ARG A 170 -19.07 9.34 4.75
C ARG A 170 -18.17 8.29 5.38
N PRO A 171 -16.86 8.58 5.55
CA PRO A 171 -15.95 7.61 6.14
C PRO A 171 -16.34 7.31 7.59
N VAL A 172 -16.29 6.04 7.95
CA VAL A 172 -16.44 5.63 9.34
C VAL A 172 -15.13 5.94 10.06
N GLU A 173 -15.20 6.74 11.12
CA GLU A 173 -14.06 6.95 12.00
C GLU A 173 -13.70 5.62 12.67
N ARG A 174 -12.56 5.08 12.31
CA ARG A 174 -11.99 3.91 12.96
C ARG A 174 -10.74 4.35 13.71
N ARG A 175 -10.66 4.00 14.98
CA ARG A 175 -9.37 4.03 15.67
C ARG A 175 -8.46 3.03 14.95
N GLY A 176 -7.31 3.51 14.51
CA GLY A 176 -6.27 2.64 13.97
C GLY A 176 -5.77 1.66 15.05
N PRO A 177 -4.99 0.66 14.66
CA PRO A 177 -4.30 -0.18 15.62
C PRO A 177 -3.45 0.72 16.53
N GLU A 178 -3.54 0.48 17.85
CA GLU A 178 -2.83 1.25 18.86
C GLU A 178 -1.74 0.38 19.47
N TYR A 179 -0.54 0.93 19.59
CA TYR A 179 0.57 0.23 20.20
C TYR A 179 0.32 0.03 21.69
N VAL A 180 0.47 -1.22 22.13
CA VAL A 180 0.43 -1.61 23.56
C VAL A 180 1.87 -1.77 24.06
N PRO A 181 2.38 -0.87 24.91
CA PRO A 181 3.76 -0.91 25.40
C PRO A 181 4.10 -2.23 26.11
N GLN A 182 5.28 -2.78 25.80
CA GLN A 182 5.80 -3.99 26.42
C GLN A 182 7.08 -3.65 27.21
N GLU A 183 7.27 -4.29 28.37
CA GLU A 183 8.49 -4.12 29.18
C GLU A 183 9.75 -4.54 28.44
N ASP A 184 9.65 -5.59 27.61
CA ASP A 184 10.77 -6.09 26.80
C ASP A 184 11.10 -5.23 25.58
N ASP A 185 10.35 -4.14 25.33
CA ASP A 185 10.67 -3.15 24.30
C ASP A 185 11.50 -1.98 24.82
N LYS A 186 11.69 -1.88 26.15
CA LYS A 186 12.52 -0.84 26.76
C LYS A 186 14.00 -0.97 26.39
N GLY A 187 14.67 0.14 26.20
CA GLY A 187 16.09 0.22 25.90
C GLY A 187 16.51 -0.34 24.53
N LYS A 188 15.58 -0.60 23.61
CA LYS A 188 15.86 -1.12 22.28
C LYS A 188 14.93 -0.54 21.21
N VAL A 189 15.27 -0.84 19.97
CA VAL A 189 14.41 -0.63 18.79
C VAL A 189 13.72 -1.95 18.47
N VAL A 190 12.40 -1.94 18.35
CA VAL A 190 11.62 -3.09 17.88
C VAL A 190 10.93 -2.71 16.58
N VAL A 191 11.10 -3.54 15.57
CA VAL A 191 10.49 -3.37 14.25
C VAL A 191 9.51 -4.49 14.01
N ILE A 192 8.24 -4.13 13.83
CA ILE A 192 7.19 -5.09 13.48
C ILE A 192 6.91 -4.96 12.01
N TYR A 193 6.88 -6.10 11.30
CA TYR A 193 6.60 -6.17 9.88
C TYR A 193 5.75 -7.39 9.54
N GLY A 194 5.06 -7.34 8.40
CA GLY A 194 4.22 -8.44 7.97
C GLY A 194 3.75 -8.31 6.53
N PRO A 195 2.76 -9.12 6.13
CA PRO A 195 2.18 -9.06 4.79
C PRO A 195 1.68 -7.65 4.47
N SER A 196 2.15 -7.09 3.36
CA SER A 196 1.80 -5.75 2.90
C SER A 196 1.52 -5.75 1.40
N PHE A 197 0.57 -4.90 0.97
CA PHE A 197 0.29 -4.72 -0.46
C PHE A 197 1.45 -4.07 -1.23
N CYS A 198 2.40 -3.47 -0.53
CA CYS A 198 3.51 -2.73 -1.12
C CYS A 198 4.86 -3.26 -0.61
N PRO A 199 5.77 -3.72 -1.49
CA PRO A 199 7.09 -4.20 -1.06
C PRO A 199 7.97 -3.09 -0.45
N TRP A 200 7.69 -1.84 -0.79
CA TRP A 200 8.38 -0.69 -0.22
C TRP A 200 8.16 -0.52 1.28
N SER A 201 7.06 -1.05 1.86
CA SER A 201 6.85 -1.00 3.31
C SER A 201 8.05 -1.58 4.06
N TYR A 202 8.48 -2.79 3.69
CA TYR A 202 9.64 -3.42 4.31
C TYR A 202 10.96 -2.66 4.05
N VAL A 203 11.18 -2.22 2.81
CA VAL A 203 12.37 -1.44 2.42
C VAL A 203 12.48 -0.15 3.24
N PHE A 204 11.35 0.52 3.51
CA PHE A 204 11.34 1.72 4.34
C PHE A 204 11.65 1.43 5.81
N LEU A 205 11.20 0.30 6.35
CA LEU A 205 11.57 -0.13 7.71
C LEU A 205 13.09 -0.38 7.80
N GLU A 206 13.67 -1.11 6.85
CA GLU A 206 15.12 -1.34 6.80
C GLU A 206 15.90 -0.03 6.72
N ARG A 207 15.46 0.89 5.86
CA ARG A 207 16.09 2.20 5.72
C ARG A 207 16.01 3.01 7.02
N SER A 208 14.85 2.99 7.68
CA SER A 208 14.67 3.68 8.97
C SER A 208 15.58 3.10 10.05
N VAL A 209 15.70 1.78 10.11
CA VAL A 209 16.63 1.12 11.05
C VAL A 209 18.08 1.46 10.75
N LYS A 210 18.46 1.55 9.48
CA LYS A 210 19.80 1.97 9.08
C LYS A 210 20.12 3.38 9.60
N GLU A 211 19.21 4.34 9.39
CA GLU A 211 19.34 5.70 9.89
C GLU A 211 19.46 5.75 11.42
N ILE A 212 18.66 4.95 12.13
CA ILE A 212 18.74 4.87 13.60
C ILE A 212 20.12 4.31 14.03
N LYS A 213 20.60 3.24 13.40
CA LYS A 213 21.91 2.64 13.74
C LYS A 213 23.09 3.57 13.45
N GLU A 214 23.00 4.38 12.38
CA GLU A 214 24.01 5.39 12.05
C GLU A 214 24.01 6.53 13.07
N ALA A 215 22.84 6.96 13.55
CA ALA A 215 22.71 8.01 14.55
C ALA A 215 23.02 7.53 15.98
N ILE A 216 22.79 6.25 16.28
CA ILE A 216 22.95 5.66 17.62
C ILE A 216 23.73 4.34 17.50
N PRO A 217 25.09 4.42 17.46
CA PRO A 217 25.94 3.25 17.36
C PRO A 217 25.71 2.29 18.54
N GLY A 218 25.56 1.00 18.23
CA GLY A 218 25.37 -0.05 19.24
C GLY A 218 23.93 -0.23 19.72
N VAL A 219 22.96 0.50 19.18
CA VAL A 219 21.54 0.29 19.54
C VAL A 219 21.10 -1.15 19.23
N CYS A 220 20.44 -1.78 20.20
CA CYS A 220 19.88 -3.12 20.03
C CYS A 220 18.61 -3.05 19.17
N VAL A 221 18.53 -3.85 18.11
CA VAL A 221 17.36 -3.90 17.22
C VAL A 221 16.81 -5.32 17.20
N ARG A 222 15.51 -5.45 17.48
CA ARG A 222 14.73 -6.69 17.35
C ARG A 222 13.74 -6.54 16.19
N TRP A 223 13.73 -7.51 15.28
CA TRP A 223 12.72 -7.62 14.21
C TRP A 223 11.69 -8.68 14.61
N ILE A 224 10.42 -8.38 14.42
CA ILE A 224 9.29 -9.26 14.70
C ILE A 224 8.47 -9.39 13.42
N SER A 225 8.43 -10.59 12.89
CA SER A 225 7.57 -10.94 11.75
C SER A 225 6.19 -11.34 12.27
N SER A 226 5.14 -10.65 11.84
CA SER A 226 3.76 -11.05 12.19
C SER A 226 3.33 -12.40 11.58
N LEU A 227 4.09 -12.94 10.62
CA LEU A 227 3.89 -14.29 10.08
C LEU A 227 4.57 -15.36 10.93
N GLU A 228 5.78 -15.09 11.39
CA GLU A 228 6.62 -16.07 12.09
C GLU A 228 6.41 -16.00 13.61
N GLU A 229 6.14 -14.81 14.14
CA GLU A 229 5.91 -14.53 15.56
C GLU A 229 4.57 -13.81 15.78
N PRO A 230 3.42 -14.39 15.36
CA PRO A 230 2.13 -13.68 15.41
C PRO A 230 1.74 -13.23 16.82
N ALA A 231 1.99 -14.04 17.85
CA ALA A 231 1.69 -13.69 19.24
C ALA A 231 2.51 -12.46 19.72
N GLU A 232 3.76 -12.31 19.23
CA GLU A 232 4.59 -11.16 19.56
C GLU A 232 4.11 -9.86 18.90
N ALA A 233 3.56 -9.95 17.67
CA ALA A 233 2.95 -8.82 17.01
C ALA A 233 1.59 -8.46 17.64
N GLU A 234 0.74 -9.46 17.91
CA GLU A 234 -0.59 -9.27 18.51
C GLU A 234 -0.53 -8.60 19.87
N LYS A 235 0.38 -9.00 20.77
CA LYS A 235 0.50 -8.39 22.09
C LYS A 235 0.90 -6.91 22.05
N ARG A 236 1.50 -6.46 20.92
CA ARG A 236 1.85 -5.05 20.69
C ARG A 236 0.74 -4.26 19.98
N GLY A 237 -0.32 -4.90 19.55
CA GLY A 237 -1.52 -4.26 19.01
C GLY A 237 -1.36 -3.61 17.64
N ILE A 238 -0.19 -3.66 17.00
CA ILE A 238 0.08 -3.05 15.70
C ILE A 238 0.61 -4.08 14.69
N PRO A 239 0.17 -4.03 13.42
CA PRO A 239 0.60 -4.96 12.39
C PRO A 239 1.98 -4.62 11.79
N GLU A 240 2.38 -3.35 11.85
CA GLU A 240 3.62 -2.82 11.29
C GLU A 240 4.00 -1.54 12.03
N GLY A 241 5.31 -1.33 12.24
CA GLY A 241 5.80 -0.09 12.83
C GLY A 241 7.19 -0.20 13.44
N ILE A 242 7.71 0.95 13.88
CA ILE A 242 8.98 1.08 14.59
C ILE A 242 8.67 1.57 16.00
N ILE A 243 9.16 0.84 16.98
CA ILE A 243 9.04 1.12 18.40
C ILE A 243 10.44 1.40 18.92
N VAL A 244 10.62 2.48 19.65
CA VAL A 244 11.89 2.84 20.30
C VAL A 244 11.63 3.03 21.78
N ASN A 245 12.33 2.27 22.61
CA ASN A 245 12.22 2.35 24.07
C ASN A 245 10.74 2.32 24.55
N ALA A 246 9.97 1.35 24.07
CA ALA A 246 8.54 1.17 24.33
C ALA A 246 7.65 2.39 23.93
N ARG A 247 8.04 3.15 22.92
CA ARG A 247 7.25 4.22 22.29
C ARG A 247 7.20 4.01 20.78
N ILE A 248 6.01 4.09 20.20
CA ILE A 248 5.87 4.01 18.73
C ILE A 248 6.38 5.30 18.09
N ILE A 249 7.10 5.16 16.97
CA ILE A 249 7.56 6.27 16.15
C ILE A 249 6.51 6.55 15.08
N GLY A 250 5.92 7.74 15.12
CA GLY A 250 4.87 8.17 14.20
C GLY A 250 5.38 8.90 12.97
N THR A 251 6.55 9.52 13.06
CA THR A 251 7.15 10.26 11.95
C THR A 251 7.70 9.31 10.89
N PHE A 252 7.27 9.49 9.65
CA PHE A 252 7.77 8.71 8.52
C PHE A 252 9.08 9.31 7.99
N LEU A 253 10.14 8.52 7.96
CA LEU A 253 11.51 8.94 7.58
C LEU A 253 11.56 9.74 6.27
N LEU A 254 10.81 9.31 5.24
CA LEU A 254 10.86 9.95 3.92
C LEU A 254 10.17 11.32 3.88
N ASN A 255 9.28 11.61 4.82
CA ASN A 255 8.63 12.91 4.89
C ASN A 255 9.57 13.94 5.52
N ASP A 256 10.26 13.55 6.60
CA ASP A 256 11.16 14.44 7.32
C ASP A 256 12.15 13.61 8.13
N ARG A 257 13.38 13.48 7.64
CA ARG A 257 14.46 12.75 8.30
C ARG A 257 14.85 13.35 9.64
N GLU A 258 14.88 14.67 9.73
CA GLU A 258 15.29 15.37 10.95
C GLU A 258 14.23 15.18 12.05
N ALA A 259 12.96 15.37 11.73
CA ALA A 259 11.85 15.12 12.65
C ALA A 259 11.79 13.65 13.06
N PHE A 260 12.05 12.70 12.16
CA PHE A 260 12.12 11.27 12.48
C PHE A 260 13.21 10.98 13.52
N LEU A 261 14.44 11.43 13.30
CA LEU A 261 15.54 11.23 14.24
C LEU A 261 15.31 11.93 15.57
N LYS A 262 14.76 13.14 15.55
CA LYS A 262 14.36 13.86 16.77
C LYS A 262 13.36 13.06 17.59
N GLU A 263 12.34 12.47 16.97
CA GLU A 263 11.36 11.62 17.67
C GLU A 263 12.04 10.38 18.29
N VAL A 264 12.98 9.76 17.56
CA VAL A 264 13.78 8.64 18.07
C VAL A 264 14.61 9.02 19.31
N PHE A 265 15.31 10.15 19.28
CA PHE A 265 16.09 10.64 20.44
C PHE A 265 15.20 10.95 21.65
N ILE A 266 14.06 11.60 21.43
CA ILE A 266 13.07 11.86 22.50
C ILE A 266 12.58 10.54 23.11
N ALA A 267 12.33 9.51 22.28
CA ALA A 267 11.88 8.21 22.76
C ALA A 267 12.93 7.52 23.66
N LEU A 268 14.21 7.71 23.36
CA LEU A 268 15.33 7.20 24.18
C LEU A 268 15.57 8.01 25.45
N GLY A 269 14.98 9.19 25.59
CA GLY A 269 15.21 10.09 26.73
C GLY A 269 16.41 11.01 26.57
N GLU A 270 16.93 11.13 25.35
CA GLU A 270 17.98 12.08 24.97
C GLU A 270 17.31 13.40 24.51
N ASN A 271 17.62 14.51 25.19
CA ASN A 271 17.11 15.86 24.86
C ASN A 271 18.09 16.61 23.96
#